data_ee80679d023d1fbcb26a29b8dd2b55b4
#
_entry.id   ee80679d023d1fbcb26a29b8dd2b55b4
#
_cell.length_a   1.000
_cell.length_b   1.000
_cell.length_c   1.000
_cell.angle_alpha   90.00
_cell.angle_beta   90.00
_cell.angle_gamma   90.00
#
_symmetry.space_group_name_H-M   'P 1'
#
loop_
_entity.id
_entity.type
_entity.pdbx_description
1 polymer ?
#
loop_
_entity_poly.entity_id
_entity_poly.type
_entity_poly.pdbx_seq_one_letter_code
_entity_poly.pdbx_strand_id
1 'polypeptide(L)'
;MEIDILLEYCDREQPRRWLEENHSTAHHCWVAVYRGKKPMPNALPYLVVVEECLCFGWIDSTLKRLPDGRLAQRISRRRKNSHWTERNLARVRDLEQRGLMTPSGLHAAAKRKDI
;
A
#
# COMPACT_ATOMS: atom_id res chain seq x y z
N MET A 1 -12.69 9.16 11.03
CA MET A 1 -12.49 7.76 10.61
C MET A 1 -11.64 7.05 11.65
N GLU A 2 -12.16 6.00 12.22
CA GLU A 2 -11.46 5.26 13.27
C GLU A 2 -10.61 4.13 12.70
N ILE A 3 -9.52 3.84 13.41
CA ILE A 3 -8.67 2.71 13.06
C ILE A 3 -9.30 1.44 13.63
N ASP A 4 -9.77 0.57 12.75
CA ASP A 4 -10.41 -0.69 13.15
C ASP A 4 -9.44 -1.86 13.15
N ILE A 5 -8.65 -2.02 12.09
CA ILE A 5 -7.64 -3.08 11.98
C ILE A 5 -6.29 -2.40 11.74
N LEU A 6 -5.37 -2.56 12.67
CA LEU A 6 -4.01 -2.03 12.53
C LEU A 6 -3.02 -3.16 12.45
N LEU A 7 -2.32 -3.27 11.33
CA LEU A 7 -1.28 -4.26 11.10
C LEU A 7 0.06 -3.63 11.47
N GLU A 8 0.78 -4.27 12.38
CA GLU A 8 2.04 -3.77 12.92
C GLU A 8 3.17 -4.69 12.48
N TYR A 9 3.70 -4.43 11.32
CA TYR A 9 4.65 -5.30 10.64
C TYR A 9 6.06 -4.71 10.68
N CYS A 10 7.06 -5.58 10.45
CA CYS A 10 8.48 -5.19 10.50
C CYS A 10 9.20 -5.37 9.17
N ASP A 11 8.68 -6.18 8.26
CA ASP A 11 9.33 -6.40 6.96
C ASP A 11 8.30 -6.47 5.84
N ARG A 12 8.78 -6.35 4.61
CA ARG A 12 7.94 -6.28 3.40
C ARG A 12 7.12 -7.56 3.18
N GLU A 13 7.64 -8.70 3.57
CA GLU A 13 6.96 -9.98 3.34
C GLU A 13 5.62 -10.07 4.08
N GLN A 14 5.52 -9.42 5.22
CA GLN A 14 4.31 -9.48 6.04
C GLN A 14 3.11 -8.79 5.39
N PRO A 15 3.18 -7.52 4.95
CA PRO A 15 2.05 -6.91 4.25
C PRO A 15 1.79 -7.58 2.90
N ARG A 16 2.84 -8.06 2.23
CA ARG A 16 2.67 -8.77 0.97
C ARG A 16 1.84 -10.02 1.16
N ARG A 17 2.13 -10.82 2.19
CA ARG A 17 1.35 -12.02 2.51
C ARG A 17 -0.09 -11.67 2.85
N TRP A 18 -0.29 -10.62 3.64
CA TRP A 18 -1.63 -10.19 3.98
C TRP A 18 -2.43 -9.81 2.73
N LEU A 19 -1.82 -9.06 1.82
CA LEU A 19 -2.47 -8.67 0.57
C LEU A 19 -2.72 -9.88 -0.34
N GLU A 20 -1.78 -10.81 -0.42
CA GLU A 20 -1.99 -12.04 -1.19
C GLU A 20 -3.25 -12.78 -0.72
N GLU A 21 -3.46 -12.84 0.58
CA GLU A 21 -4.58 -13.56 1.17
C GLU A 21 -5.89 -12.76 1.17
N ASN A 22 -5.83 -11.44 1.20
CA ASN A 22 -6.99 -10.61 1.50
C ASN A 22 -7.35 -9.57 0.45
N HIS A 23 -6.51 -9.31 -0.57
CA HIS A 23 -6.72 -8.19 -1.47
C HIS A 23 -8.03 -8.29 -2.26
N SER A 24 -8.54 -9.48 -2.51
CA SER A 24 -9.76 -9.67 -3.29
C SER A 24 -11.02 -9.72 -2.43
N THR A 25 -10.90 -9.83 -1.12
CA THR A 25 -12.04 -9.98 -0.20
C THR A 25 -12.17 -8.82 0.79
N ALA A 26 -11.05 -8.31 1.31
CA ALA A 26 -11.07 -7.20 2.25
C ALA A 26 -11.29 -5.87 1.54
N HIS A 27 -11.92 -4.90 2.21
CA HIS A 27 -12.13 -3.57 1.67
C HIS A 27 -10.99 -2.61 2.01
N HIS A 28 -10.44 -2.74 3.21
CA HIS A 28 -9.37 -1.88 3.70
C HIS A 28 -8.68 -2.50 4.91
N CYS A 29 -7.57 -1.87 5.29
CA CYS A 29 -6.96 -2.05 6.61
C CYS A 29 -6.06 -0.85 6.86
N TRP A 30 -5.45 -0.82 8.06
CA TRP A 30 -4.47 0.19 8.42
C TRP A 30 -3.15 -0.52 8.69
N VAL A 31 -2.06 0.12 8.27
CA VAL A 31 -0.71 -0.44 8.46
C VAL A 31 0.12 0.60 9.19
N ALA A 32 0.81 0.19 10.24
CA ALA A 32 1.72 1.07 10.96
C ALA A 32 2.94 1.37 10.10
N VAL A 33 3.25 2.66 9.91
CA VAL A 33 4.36 3.11 9.09
C VAL A 33 5.14 4.21 9.78
N TYR A 34 6.32 4.48 9.28
CA TYR A 34 7.09 5.65 9.66
C TYR A 34 7.59 6.38 8.42
N ARG A 35 7.77 7.68 8.56
CA ARG A 35 8.36 8.55 7.53
C ARG A 35 9.61 9.16 8.12
N GLY A 36 10.67 9.18 7.39
CA GLY A 36 11.93 9.68 7.90
C GLY A 36 12.98 8.59 7.91
N LYS A 37 14.19 8.96 8.31
CA LYS A 37 15.36 8.08 8.18
C LYS A 37 15.52 7.11 9.34
N LYS A 38 14.84 7.35 10.46
CA LYS A 38 15.01 6.56 11.67
C LYS A 38 13.92 5.51 11.75
N PRO A 39 14.26 4.23 11.66
CA PRO A 39 13.26 3.17 11.76
C PRO A 39 12.56 3.19 13.11
N MET A 40 11.28 2.85 13.11
CA MET A 40 10.50 2.69 14.32
C MET A 40 10.07 1.23 14.46
N PRO A 41 10.00 0.70 15.70
CA PRO A 41 9.60 -0.69 15.91
C PRO A 41 8.15 -0.91 15.50
N ASN A 42 7.86 -2.10 15.02
CA ASN A 42 6.52 -2.53 14.63
C ASN A 42 5.87 -1.56 13.63
N ALA A 43 6.66 -1.11 12.66
CA ALA A 43 6.22 -0.21 11.59
C ALA A 43 7.10 -0.42 10.37
N LEU A 44 6.56 -0.09 9.20
CA LEU A 44 7.26 -0.21 7.92
C LEU A 44 7.56 1.18 7.35
N PRO A 45 8.62 1.32 6.54
CA PRO A 45 8.79 2.54 5.78
C PRO A 45 7.54 2.83 4.96
N TYR A 46 7.08 4.07 4.99
CA TYR A 46 5.88 4.50 4.27
C TYR A 46 5.89 4.04 2.81
N LEU A 47 7.03 4.22 2.12
CA LEU A 47 7.13 3.89 0.70
C LEU A 47 6.93 2.40 0.44
N VAL A 48 7.37 1.54 1.34
CA VAL A 48 7.18 0.09 1.18
C VAL A 48 5.69 -0.25 1.09
N VAL A 49 4.88 0.37 1.94
CA VAL A 49 3.43 0.14 1.93
C VAL A 49 2.80 0.67 0.64
N VAL A 50 3.21 1.86 0.18
CA VAL A 50 2.75 2.40 -1.10
C VAL A 50 3.07 1.43 -2.25
N GLU A 51 4.28 0.91 -2.27
CA GLU A 51 4.70 -0.02 -3.32
C GLU A 51 3.89 -1.32 -3.29
N GLU A 52 3.69 -1.89 -2.10
CA GLU A 52 2.90 -3.11 -2.01
C GLU A 52 1.45 -2.89 -2.43
N CYS A 53 0.87 -1.75 -2.11
CA CYS A 53 -0.46 -1.40 -2.60
C CYS A 53 -0.50 -1.40 -4.13
N LEU A 54 0.47 -0.78 -4.79
CA LEU A 54 0.54 -0.76 -6.25
C LEU A 54 0.66 -2.17 -6.82
N CYS A 55 1.41 -3.04 -6.15
CA CYS A 55 1.59 -4.42 -6.61
C CYS A 55 0.29 -5.21 -6.64
N PHE A 56 -0.70 -4.85 -5.82
CA PHE A 56 -1.96 -5.60 -5.70
C PHE A 56 -3.19 -4.80 -6.17
N GLY A 57 -2.99 -3.63 -6.77
CA GLY A 57 -4.11 -2.81 -7.24
C GLY A 57 -4.86 -2.10 -6.12
N TRP A 58 -4.16 -1.85 -5.02
CA TRP A 58 -4.68 -1.09 -3.88
C TRP A 58 -4.14 0.33 -3.89
N ILE A 59 -4.63 1.16 -2.98
CA ILE A 59 -4.21 2.55 -2.86
C ILE A 59 -4.12 2.93 -1.38
N ASP A 60 -3.14 3.78 -1.06
CA ASP A 60 -3.03 4.42 0.24
C ASP A 60 -3.92 5.67 0.26
N SER A 61 -4.48 5.98 1.41
CA SER A 61 -5.37 7.13 1.56
C SER A 61 -5.03 7.93 2.82
N THR A 62 -5.76 7.75 3.90
CA THR A 62 -5.65 8.56 5.11
C THR A 62 -4.46 8.15 5.97
N LEU A 63 -3.73 9.14 6.49
CA LEU A 63 -2.69 8.95 7.51
C LEU A 63 -3.18 9.51 8.83
N LYS A 64 -3.00 8.75 9.90
CA LYS A 64 -3.29 9.19 11.25
C LYS A 64 -2.07 9.01 12.15
N ARG A 65 -1.82 9.97 13.03
CA ARG A 65 -0.72 9.86 13.98
C ARG A 65 -1.12 8.97 15.15
N LEU A 66 -0.26 8.03 15.47
CA LEU A 66 -0.45 7.17 16.65
C LEU A 66 0.21 7.83 17.87
N PRO A 67 -0.26 7.49 19.09
CA PRO A 67 0.28 8.12 20.31
C PRO A 67 1.79 7.95 20.49
N ASP A 68 2.37 6.88 19.97
CA ASP A 68 3.80 6.59 20.11
C ASP A 68 4.66 7.23 19.01
N GLY A 69 4.08 8.02 18.14
CA GLY A 69 4.81 8.72 17.08
C GLY A 69 4.82 8.01 15.74
N ARG A 70 4.42 6.75 15.69
CA ARG A 70 4.23 6.07 14.41
C ARG A 70 3.00 6.65 13.71
N LEU A 71 2.83 6.29 12.45
CA LEU A 71 1.65 6.68 11.68
C LEU A 71 0.84 5.43 11.33
N ALA A 72 -0.47 5.58 11.23
CA ALA A 72 -1.34 4.54 10.69
C ALA A 72 -1.74 4.95 9.28
N GLN A 73 -1.36 4.15 8.29
CA GLN A 73 -1.70 4.38 6.89
C GLN A 73 -2.89 3.52 6.51
N ARG A 74 -3.99 4.16 6.13
CA ARG A 74 -5.13 3.42 5.59
C ARG A 74 -4.84 3.01 4.16
N ILE A 75 -5.08 1.74 3.86
CA ILE A 75 -4.97 1.21 2.50
C ILE A 75 -6.29 0.53 2.14
N SER A 76 -6.65 0.57 0.86
CA SER A 76 -7.91 0.00 0.39
C SER A 76 -7.81 -0.38 -1.08
N ARG A 77 -8.80 -1.11 -1.57
CA ARG A 77 -8.87 -1.40 -3.00
C ARG A 77 -9.04 -0.10 -3.79
N ARG A 78 -8.41 -0.02 -4.95
CA ARG A 78 -8.62 1.11 -5.84
C ARG A 78 -10.04 1.06 -6.39
N ARG A 79 -10.66 2.24 -6.48
CA ARG A 79 -11.94 2.36 -7.16
C ARG A 79 -11.72 2.30 -8.67
N LYS A 80 -12.75 1.90 -9.41
CA LYS A 80 -12.72 1.75 -10.85
C LYS A 80 -12.21 3.00 -11.58
N ASN A 81 -12.51 4.18 -11.04
CA ASN A 81 -12.14 5.47 -11.62
C ASN A 81 -11.03 6.17 -10.84
N SER A 82 -10.17 5.43 -10.15
CA SER A 82 -9.14 6.05 -9.34
C SER A 82 -8.13 6.77 -10.23
N HIS A 83 -7.58 7.87 -9.69
CA HIS A 83 -6.59 8.66 -10.38
C HIS A 83 -5.21 7.99 -10.29
N TRP A 84 -4.49 7.99 -11.40
CA TRP A 84 -3.12 7.48 -11.48
C TRP A 84 -2.17 8.63 -11.79
N THR A 85 -1.22 8.88 -10.87
CA THR A 85 -0.21 9.91 -11.08
C THR A 85 0.95 9.37 -11.89
N GLU A 86 1.70 10.28 -12.53
CA GLU A 86 2.93 9.91 -13.23
C GLU A 86 3.90 9.19 -12.30
N ARG A 87 3.99 9.64 -11.05
CA ARG A 87 4.85 9.02 -10.06
C ARG A 87 4.46 7.57 -9.80
N ASN A 88 3.16 7.30 -9.66
CA ASN A 88 2.69 5.93 -9.42
C ASN A 88 2.91 5.04 -10.63
N LEU A 89 2.74 5.57 -11.84
CA LEU A 89 3.02 4.80 -13.05
C LEU A 89 4.51 4.46 -13.17
N ALA A 90 5.38 5.39 -12.81
CA ALA A 90 6.82 5.13 -12.77
C ALA A 90 7.17 4.06 -11.74
N ARG A 91 6.52 4.09 -10.59
CA ARG A 91 6.71 3.05 -9.56
C ARG A 91 6.29 1.68 -10.05
N VAL A 92 5.16 1.60 -10.77
CA VAL A 92 4.69 0.32 -11.33
C VAL A 92 5.73 -0.25 -12.29
N ARG A 93 6.30 0.59 -13.17
CA ARG A 93 7.35 0.13 -14.10
C ARG A 93 8.57 -0.40 -13.34
N ASP A 94 8.99 0.30 -12.30
CA ASP A 94 10.11 -0.14 -11.46
C ASP A 94 9.80 -1.46 -10.76
N LEU A 95 8.61 -1.55 -10.15
CA LEU A 95 8.18 -2.75 -9.44
C LEU A 95 8.06 -3.95 -10.39
N GLU A 96 7.61 -3.71 -11.62
CA GLU A 96 7.54 -4.76 -12.62
C GLU A 96 8.92 -5.30 -12.96
N GLN A 97 9.90 -4.42 -13.14
CA GLN A 97 11.29 -4.83 -13.40
C GLN A 97 11.89 -5.61 -12.23
N ARG A 98 11.47 -5.29 -11.01
CA ARG A 98 11.91 -5.98 -9.80
C ARG A 98 11.17 -7.30 -9.57
N GLY A 99 10.20 -7.63 -10.42
CA GLY A 99 9.44 -8.86 -10.31
C GLY A 99 8.43 -8.88 -9.18
N LEU A 100 8.02 -7.71 -8.68
CA LEU A 100 7.13 -7.59 -7.53
C LEU A 100 5.66 -7.39 -7.89
N MET A 101 5.36 -6.99 -9.13
CA MET A 101 3.97 -6.77 -9.54
C MET A 101 3.20 -8.08 -9.61
N THR A 102 1.93 -8.03 -9.23
CA THR A 102 1.02 -9.17 -9.34
C THR A 102 0.05 -8.95 -10.50
N PRO A 103 -0.64 -10.01 -10.97
CA PRO A 103 -1.68 -9.83 -12.00
C PRO A 103 -2.73 -8.81 -11.61
N SER A 104 -3.15 -8.77 -10.35
CA SER A 104 -4.13 -7.78 -9.87
C SER A 104 -3.63 -6.36 -10.02
N GLY A 105 -2.36 -6.11 -9.67
CA GLY A 105 -1.76 -4.79 -9.80
C GLY A 105 -1.60 -4.38 -11.25
N LEU A 106 -1.14 -5.29 -12.10
CA LEU A 106 -0.99 -5.01 -13.53
C LEU A 106 -2.34 -4.73 -14.18
N HIS A 107 -3.36 -5.49 -13.81
CA HIS A 107 -4.72 -5.28 -14.31
C HIS A 107 -5.25 -3.90 -13.92
N ALA A 108 -5.07 -3.49 -12.67
CA ALA A 108 -5.50 -2.18 -12.20
C ALA A 108 -4.80 -1.05 -12.97
N ALA A 109 -3.49 -1.18 -13.19
CA ALA A 109 -2.73 -0.18 -13.93
C ALA A 109 -3.16 -0.10 -15.41
N ALA A 110 -3.49 -1.23 -16.01
CA ALA A 110 -3.93 -1.28 -17.40
C ALA A 110 -5.31 -0.66 -17.61
N LYS A 111 -6.15 -0.63 -16.57
CA LYS A 111 -7.51 -0.08 -16.65
C LYS A 111 -7.59 1.40 -16.26
N ARG A 112 -6.48 2.07 -16.05
CA ARG A 112 -6.50 3.48 -15.68
C ARG A 112 -7.13 4.33 -16.80
N LYS A 113 -7.80 5.42 -16.39
CA LYS A 113 -8.56 6.26 -17.33
C LYS A 113 -7.82 7.47 -17.87
N ASP A 114 -6.70 7.83 -17.30
CA ASP A 114 -6.03 9.10 -17.54
C ASP A 114 -5.02 9.07 -18.69
N ILE A 115 -5.32 8.31 -19.69
CA ILE A 115 -4.42 8.19 -20.85
C ILE A 115 -5.08 8.65 -22.10
#